data_b03ea2a5689b858fea0850aa6300c76a
#
_entry.id   b03ea2a5689b858fea0850aa6300c76a
#
_cell.length_a   1.000
_cell.length_b   1.000
_cell.length_c   1.000
_cell.angle_alpha   90.00
_cell.angle_beta   90.00
_cell.angle_gamma   90.00
#
_symmetry.space_group_name_H-M   'P 1'
#
loop_
_entity.id
_entity.type
_entity.pdbx_description
1 polymer ?
#
loop_
_entity_poly.entity_id
_entity_poly.type
_entity_poly.pdbx_seq_one_letter_code
_entity_poly.pdbx_strand_id
1 'polypeptide(L)'
;MEFGFSIVGVVFLAMLFIPNIKWGRNQPAGYAELSKHENRALLVLERIGEVACSCAAVIFVCPQGFSFPWGIWLCLAILLMVLYEIAWIRYFKGGERLDGMYQPLGPIPVPIASLPVAAFALLGIWCQSPITVLAAVVLGIGHIGIHIGHLRELTQ
;
A
#
# COMPACT_ATOMS: atom_id res chain seq x y z
N MET A 1 -1.77 11.46 -18.98
CA MET A 1 -2.61 10.31 -18.60
C MET A 1 -3.29 9.80 -19.87
N GLU A 2 -3.08 8.56 -20.22
CA GLU A 2 -3.70 7.90 -21.37
C GLU A 2 -4.35 6.60 -20.94
N PHE A 3 -5.49 6.26 -21.57
CA PHE A 3 -6.13 4.97 -21.32
C PHE A 3 -5.37 3.85 -22.04
N GLY A 4 -5.11 2.77 -21.34
CA GLY A 4 -4.43 1.60 -21.87
C GLY A 4 -4.08 0.60 -20.77
N PHE A 5 -3.46 -0.52 -21.12
CA PHE A 5 -3.08 -1.54 -20.18
C PHE A 5 -1.67 -1.28 -19.64
N SER A 6 -1.56 -1.01 -18.32
CA SER A 6 -0.31 -0.70 -17.64
C SER A 6 0.36 -1.96 -17.09
N ILE A 7 1.40 -2.45 -17.75
CA ILE A 7 2.22 -3.56 -17.23
C ILE A 7 2.88 -3.18 -15.91
N VAL A 8 3.36 -1.94 -15.76
CA VAL A 8 3.97 -1.45 -14.51
C VAL A 8 2.95 -1.50 -13.37
N GLY A 9 1.73 -1.03 -13.61
CA GLY A 9 0.65 -1.11 -12.63
C GLY A 9 0.32 -2.54 -12.21
N VAL A 10 0.28 -3.48 -13.15
CA VAL A 10 0.08 -4.91 -12.86
C VAL A 10 1.21 -5.47 -11.99
N VAL A 11 2.47 -5.13 -12.26
CA VAL A 11 3.61 -5.54 -11.43
C VAL A 11 3.48 -5.00 -10.01
N PHE A 12 3.12 -3.72 -9.85
CA PHE A 12 2.89 -3.12 -8.53
C PHE A 12 1.75 -3.80 -7.78
N LEU A 13 0.66 -4.13 -8.46
CA LEU A 13 -0.45 -4.88 -7.84
C LEU A 13 -0.05 -6.30 -7.48
N ALA A 14 0.76 -6.98 -8.28
CA ALA A 14 1.28 -8.28 -7.93
C ALA A 14 2.14 -8.23 -6.67
N MET A 15 3.05 -7.26 -6.57
CA MET A 15 3.83 -7.01 -5.36
C MET A 15 2.93 -6.70 -4.15
N LEU A 16 1.88 -5.91 -4.34
CA LEU A 16 0.92 -5.61 -3.27
C LEU A 16 0.17 -6.87 -2.82
N PHE A 17 -0.43 -7.62 -3.75
CA PHE A 17 -1.36 -8.69 -3.41
C PHE A 17 -0.69 -9.98 -2.93
N ILE A 18 0.48 -10.34 -3.45
CA ILE A 18 1.14 -11.61 -3.11
C ILE A 18 1.35 -11.76 -1.59
N PRO A 19 2.00 -10.81 -0.88
CA PRO A 19 2.17 -10.92 0.56
C PRO A 19 0.84 -10.81 1.33
N ASN A 20 -0.10 -9.97 0.85
CA ASN A 20 -1.41 -9.83 1.48
C ASN A 20 -2.25 -11.11 1.39
N ILE A 21 -2.21 -11.83 0.25
CA ILE A 21 -2.88 -13.13 0.11
C ILE A 21 -2.27 -14.17 1.07
N LYS A 22 -0.94 -14.19 1.19
CA LYS A 22 -0.26 -15.07 2.15
C LYS A 22 -0.69 -14.76 3.59
N TRP A 23 -0.68 -13.48 3.97
CA TRP A 23 -1.12 -13.01 5.27
C TRP A 23 -2.60 -13.32 5.52
N GLY A 24 -3.48 -13.09 4.54
CA GLY A 24 -4.92 -13.35 4.67
C GLY A 24 -5.26 -14.83 4.93
N ARG A 25 -4.37 -15.75 4.50
CA ARG A 25 -4.52 -17.19 4.79
C ARG A 25 -4.04 -17.57 6.19
N ASN A 26 -3.11 -16.81 6.76
CA ASN A 26 -2.49 -17.06 8.06
C ASN A 26 -2.44 -15.78 8.88
N GLN A 27 -3.62 -15.26 9.27
CA GLN A 27 -3.71 -14.07 10.11
C GLN A 27 -3.17 -14.36 11.51
N PRO A 28 -2.42 -13.41 12.12
CA PRO A 28 -1.87 -13.60 13.46
C PRO A 28 -2.97 -13.71 14.53
N ALA A 29 -2.70 -14.46 15.57
CA ALA A 29 -3.59 -14.57 16.72
C ALA A 29 -3.90 -13.18 17.31
N GLY A 30 -5.16 -12.91 17.60
CA GLY A 30 -5.63 -11.62 18.11
C GLY A 30 -6.04 -10.59 17.07
N TYR A 31 -5.67 -10.78 15.77
CA TYR A 31 -6.05 -9.82 14.72
C TYR A 31 -7.58 -9.70 14.56
N ALA A 32 -8.29 -10.83 14.62
CA ALA A 32 -9.76 -10.84 14.49
C ALA A 32 -10.46 -10.04 15.62
N GLU A 33 -9.87 -9.97 16.81
CA GLU A 33 -10.40 -9.14 17.90
C GLU A 33 -10.12 -7.66 17.67
N LEU A 34 -8.87 -7.36 17.29
CA LEU A 34 -8.44 -6.00 16.97
C LEU A 34 -9.29 -5.37 15.85
N SER A 35 -9.62 -6.14 14.81
CA SER A 35 -10.41 -5.66 13.68
C SER A 35 -11.88 -5.33 14.03
N LYS A 36 -12.41 -5.80 15.14
CA LYS A 36 -13.78 -5.43 15.56
C LYS A 36 -13.92 -3.96 15.97
N HIS A 37 -12.84 -3.33 16.36
CA HIS A 37 -12.82 -1.94 16.84
C HIS A 37 -12.52 -0.93 15.71
N GLU A 38 -12.39 -1.39 14.47
CA GLU A 38 -12.08 -0.54 13.33
C GLU A 38 -13.18 0.51 13.06
N ASN A 39 -12.74 1.72 12.78
CA ASN A 39 -13.66 2.81 12.44
C ASN A 39 -14.30 2.56 11.07
N ARG A 40 -15.63 2.49 11.04
CA ARG A 40 -16.41 2.20 9.83
C ARG A 40 -16.18 3.21 8.69
N ALA A 41 -15.97 4.48 9.02
CA ALA A 41 -15.69 5.50 8.00
C ALA A 41 -14.33 5.26 7.32
N LEU A 42 -13.31 4.88 8.12
CA LEU A 42 -12.00 4.53 7.58
C LEU A 42 -12.05 3.25 6.73
N LEU A 43 -12.84 2.25 7.15
CA LEU A 43 -13.06 1.03 6.35
C LEU A 43 -13.69 1.34 4.99
N VAL A 44 -14.69 2.22 4.96
CA VAL A 44 -15.34 2.63 3.70
C VAL A 44 -14.33 3.33 2.77
N LEU A 45 -13.54 4.26 3.32
CA LEU A 45 -12.50 4.95 2.56
C LEU A 45 -11.43 3.98 2.04
N GLU A 46 -11.00 3.02 2.88
CA GLU A 46 -10.08 1.97 2.48
C GLU A 46 -10.62 1.17 1.29
N ARG A 47 -11.84 0.64 1.37
CA ARG A 47 -12.44 -0.16 0.30
C ARG A 47 -12.63 0.61 -1.00
N ILE A 48 -13.09 1.86 -0.91
CA ILE A 48 -13.20 2.73 -2.09
C ILE A 48 -11.82 2.98 -2.68
N GLY A 49 -10.85 3.33 -1.84
CA GLY A 49 -9.48 3.61 -2.27
C GLY A 49 -8.77 2.39 -2.88
N GLU A 50 -8.95 1.18 -2.30
CA GLU A 50 -8.39 -0.07 -2.84
C GLU A 50 -8.88 -0.34 -4.27
N VAL A 51 -10.20 -0.29 -4.47
CA VAL A 51 -10.79 -0.53 -5.79
C VAL A 51 -10.36 0.54 -6.78
N ALA A 52 -10.48 1.81 -6.40
CA ALA A 52 -10.13 2.93 -7.28
C ALA A 52 -8.64 2.93 -7.64
N CYS A 53 -7.75 2.70 -6.66
CA CYS A 53 -6.31 2.68 -6.87
C CYS A 53 -5.89 1.48 -7.75
N SER A 54 -6.45 0.30 -7.49
CA SER A 54 -6.17 -0.91 -8.27
C SER A 54 -6.64 -0.76 -9.73
N CYS A 55 -7.85 -0.27 -9.95
CA CYS A 55 -8.35 -0.01 -11.29
C CYS A 55 -7.49 1.05 -12.02
N ALA A 56 -7.21 2.18 -11.33
CA ALA A 56 -6.42 3.26 -11.93
C ALA A 56 -5.00 2.81 -12.29
N ALA A 57 -4.36 1.99 -11.47
CA ALA A 57 -3.03 1.47 -11.73
C ALA A 57 -2.96 0.60 -13.00
N VAL A 58 -4.03 -0.11 -13.34
CA VAL A 58 -4.08 -0.99 -14.52
C VAL A 58 -4.48 -0.25 -15.78
N ILE A 59 -5.45 0.69 -15.69
CA ILE A 59 -6.08 1.32 -16.86
C ILE A 59 -5.40 2.61 -17.33
N PHE A 60 -4.47 3.16 -16.58
CA PHE A 60 -3.72 4.34 -16.98
C PHE A 60 -2.28 3.98 -17.30
N VAL A 61 -1.90 4.22 -18.55
CA VAL A 61 -0.50 4.09 -19.02
C VAL A 61 0.22 5.42 -18.92
N CYS A 62 1.55 5.33 -18.83
CA CYS A 62 2.43 6.47 -18.73
C CYS A 62 3.06 6.76 -20.09
N PRO A 63 2.57 7.78 -20.82
CA PRO A 63 3.00 8.05 -22.20
C PRO A 63 4.47 8.47 -22.29
N GLN A 64 5.07 8.92 -21.19
CA GLN A 64 6.43 9.48 -21.16
C GLN A 64 7.53 8.42 -20.96
N GLY A 65 7.16 7.19 -20.61
CA GLY A 65 8.13 6.14 -20.34
C GLY A 65 9.16 6.53 -19.27
N PHE A 66 10.41 6.11 -19.46
CA PHE A 66 11.53 6.37 -18.52
C PHE A 66 12.28 7.67 -18.81
N SER A 67 11.66 8.69 -19.38
CA SER A 67 12.34 9.95 -19.69
C SER A 67 12.80 10.67 -18.41
N PHE A 68 14.08 11.14 -18.43
CA PHE A 68 14.61 11.99 -17.36
C PHE A 68 14.11 13.45 -17.56
N PRO A 69 13.76 14.20 -16.49
CA PRO A 69 13.88 13.85 -15.07
C PRO A 69 12.67 13.06 -14.50
N TRP A 70 11.64 12.83 -15.30
CA TRP A 70 10.35 12.31 -14.86
C TRP A 70 10.40 10.88 -14.32
N GLY A 71 11.30 10.06 -14.88
CA GLY A 71 11.52 8.68 -14.43
C GLY A 71 11.97 8.53 -12.98
N ILE A 72 12.42 9.61 -12.32
CA ILE A 72 12.79 9.57 -10.90
C ILE A 72 11.61 9.17 -10.01
N TRP A 73 10.39 9.57 -10.36
CA TRP A 73 9.19 9.22 -9.59
C TRP A 73 8.91 7.73 -9.61
N LEU A 74 9.14 7.06 -10.77
CA LEU A 74 9.03 5.62 -10.86
C LEU A 74 10.14 4.92 -10.05
N CYS A 75 11.37 5.41 -10.12
CA CYS A 75 12.47 4.85 -9.32
C CYS A 75 12.16 4.93 -7.81
N LEU A 76 11.62 6.06 -7.35
CA LEU A 76 11.21 6.22 -5.96
C LEU A 76 10.03 5.30 -5.61
N ALA A 77 9.03 5.17 -6.50
CA ALA A 77 7.92 4.25 -6.30
C ALA A 77 8.39 2.79 -6.18
N ILE A 78 9.31 2.36 -7.05
CA ILE A 78 9.92 1.02 -6.98
C ILE A 78 10.68 0.84 -5.67
N LEU A 79 11.46 1.83 -5.24
CA LEU A 79 12.17 1.78 -3.96
C LEU A 79 11.20 1.55 -2.79
N LEU A 80 10.09 2.28 -2.75
CA LEU A 80 9.08 2.10 -1.70
C LEU A 80 8.43 0.72 -1.75
N MET A 81 8.16 0.16 -2.94
CA MET A 81 7.64 -1.21 -3.07
C MET A 81 8.67 -2.25 -2.62
N VAL A 82 9.96 -2.05 -2.89
CA VAL A 82 11.01 -2.94 -2.37
C VAL A 82 11.08 -2.87 -0.85
N LEU A 83 10.99 -1.69 -0.26
CA LEU A 83 10.94 -1.54 1.21
C LEU A 83 9.70 -2.19 1.81
N TYR A 84 8.57 -2.14 1.13
CA TYR A 84 7.33 -2.84 1.50
C TYR A 84 7.54 -4.36 1.52
N GLU A 85 8.16 -4.93 0.48
CA GLU A 85 8.49 -6.36 0.46
C GLU A 85 9.47 -6.75 1.59
N ILE A 86 10.44 -5.90 1.88
CA ILE A 86 11.35 -6.11 3.02
C ILE A 86 10.58 -6.11 4.35
N ALA A 87 9.59 -5.22 4.52
CA ALA A 87 8.76 -5.21 5.71
C ALA A 87 7.96 -6.52 5.86
N TRP A 88 7.38 -7.04 4.77
CA TRP A 88 6.69 -8.33 4.76
C TRP A 88 7.62 -9.51 5.01
N ILE A 89 8.81 -9.54 4.39
CA ILE A 89 9.82 -10.59 4.63
C ILE A 89 10.21 -10.60 6.11
N ARG A 90 10.41 -9.41 6.70
CA ARG A 90 10.70 -9.28 8.13
C ARG A 90 9.58 -9.87 8.99
N TYR A 91 8.33 -9.51 8.69
CA TYR A 91 7.15 -10.00 9.38
C TYR A 91 7.05 -11.54 9.31
N PHE A 92 7.13 -12.11 8.10
CA PHE A 92 7.03 -13.57 7.93
C PHE A 92 8.19 -14.34 8.55
N LYS A 93 9.41 -13.81 8.55
CA LYS A 93 10.57 -14.40 9.24
C LYS A 93 10.51 -14.21 10.76
N GLY A 94 9.83 -13.21 11.23
CA GLY A 94 9.65 -12.88 12.65
C GLY A 94 8.59 -13.75 13.38
N GLY A 95 8.04 -14.76 12.71
CA GLY A 95 7.05 -15.69 13.30
C GLY A 95 5.60 -15.21 13.19
N GLU A 96 5.31 -14.30 12.28
CA GLU A 96 3.95 -13.85 11.94
C GLU A 96 3.15 -13.35 13.15
N ARG A 97 3.81 -12.62 14.06
CA ARG A 97 3.21 -12.11 15.29
C ARG A 97 2.47 -10.81 15.02
N LEU A 98 1.39 -10.57 15.78
CA LEU A 98 0.56 -9.36 15.64
C LEU A 98 1.36 -8.07 15.82
N ASP A 99 2.20 -8.00 16.86
CA ASP A 99 3.08 -6.85 17.12
C ASP A 99 4.12 -6.62 16.03
N GLY A 100 4.63 -7.69 15.42
CA GLY A 100 5.59 -7.62 14.32
C GLY A 100 5.06 -6.94 13.06
N MET A 101 3.74 -6.98 12.84
CA MET A 101 3.07 -6.37 11.70
C MET A 101 3.13 -4.82 11.72
N TYR A 102 3.16 -4.24 12.94
CA TYR A 102 3.13 -2.80 13.15
C TYR A 102 4.49 -2.19 13.49
N GLN A 103 5.55 -3.03 13.56
CA GLN A 103 6.89 -2.55 13.86
C GLN A 103 7.41 -1.58 12.80
N PRO A 104 7.97 -0.43 13.19
CA PRO A 104 8.51 0.55 12.24
C PRO A 104 9.68 -0.02 11.43
N LEU A 105 9.85 0.49 10.21
CA LEU A 105 11.01 0.24 9.37
C LEU A 105 11.87 1.52 9.33
N GLY A 106 12.88 1.60 10.18
CA GLY A 106 13.60 2.84 10.40
C GLY A 106 12.67 3.95 10.89
N PRO A 107 12.61 5.12 10.22
CA PRO A 107 11.72 6.21 10.61
C PRO A 107 10.26 6.04 10.12
N ILE A 108 9.96 4.97 9.38
CA ILE A 108 8.64 4.78 8.73
C ILE A 108 7.72 4.03 9.69
N PRO A 109 6.66 4.66 10.21
CA PRO A 109 5.66 3.99 11.03
C PRO A 109 4.74 3.14 10.15
N VAL A 110 4.22 2.04 10.70
CA VAL A 110 3.31 1.11 10.02
C VAL A 110 3.68 0.85 8.55
N PRO A 111 4.91 0.34 8.28
CA PRO A 111 5.47 0.31 6.92
C PRO A 111 4.63 -0.52 5.95
N ILE A 112 3.99 -1.58 6.42
CA ILE A 112 3.12 -2.45 5.61
C ILE A 112 1.91 -1.66 5.06
N ALA A 113 1.43 -0.65 5.78
CA ALA A 113 0.34 0.20 5.31
C ALA A 113 0.81 1.44 4.55
N SER A 114 1.85 2.13 5.06
CA SER A 114 2.24 3.44 4.52
C SER A 114 3.06 3.36 3.23
N LEU A 115 3.93 2.35 3.10
CA LEU A 115 4.82 2.23 1.94
C LEU A 115 4.08 2.00 0.61
N PRO A 116 3.13 1.05 0.50
CA PRO A 116 2.43 0.83 -0.76
C PRO A 116 1.56 2.02 -1.14
N VAL A 117 0.90 2.67 -0.18
CA VAL A 117 0.12 3.90 -0.45
C VAL A 117 0.99 4.98 -1.06
N ALA A 118 2.15 5.25 -0.47
CA ALA A 118 3.10 6.23 -1.00
C ALA A 118 3.64 5.81 -2.37
N ALA A 119 3.92 4.52 -2.59
CA ALA A 119 4.38 3.99 -3.87
C ALA A 119 3.34 4.20 -4.99
N PHE A 120 2.06 3.91 -4.72
CA PHE A 120 0.99 4.15 -5.69
C PHE A 120 0.73 5.64 -5.94
N ALA A 121 0.89 6.51 -4.93
CA ALA A 121 0.84 7.96 -5.13
C ALA A 121 1.96 8.43 -6.08
N LEU A 122 3.20 7.96 -5.87
CA LEU A 122 4.33 8.27 -6.75
C LEU A 122 4.16 7.68 -8.15
N LEU A 123 3.59 6.48 -8.26
CA LEU A 123 3.21 5.89 -9.54
C LEU A 123 2.22 6.79 -10.28
N GLY A 124 1.21 7.31 -9.58
CA GLY A 124 0.25 8.27 -10.12
C GLY A 124 0.90 9.58 -10.59
N ILE A 125 1.88 10.09 -9.84
CA ILE A 125 2.68 11.27 -10.24
C ILE A 125 3.46 10.95 -11.51
N TRP A 126 4.17 9.81 -11.55
CA TRP A 126 4.92 9.39 -12.75
C TRP A 126 4.02 9.27 -13.97
N CYS A 127 2.83 8.68 -13.83
CA CYS A 127 1.86 8.55 -14.92
C CYS A 127 1.10 9.85 -15.23
N GLN A 128 1.35 10.94 -14.49
CA GLN A 128 0.58 12.19 -14.59
C GLN A 128 -0.94 11.93 -14.49
N SER A 129 -1.30 11.02 -13.60
CA SER A 129 -2.68 10.61 -13.35
C SER A 129 -3.18 11.16 -12.01
N PRO A 130 -3.86 12.30 -12.00
CA PRO A 130 -4.44 12.85 -10.78
C PRO A 130 -5.48 11.91 -10.16
N ILE A 131 -6.13 11.08 -10.97
CA ILE A 131 -7.08 10.05 -10.50
C ILE A 131 -6.35 9.02 -9.65
N THR A 132 -5.21 8.50 -10.10
CA THR A 132 -4.41 7.53 -9.33
C THR A 132 -3.88 8.15 -8.03
N VAL A 133 -3.42 9.40 -8.08
CA VAL A 133 -2.97 10.12 -6.88
C VAL A 133 -4.11 10.29 -5.88
N LEU A 134 -5.27 10.75 -6.34
CA LEU A 134 -6.45 10.93 -5.48
C LEU A 134 -6.91 9.60 -4.87
N ALA A 135 -6.95 8.54 -5.67
CA ALA A 135 -7.29 7.20 -5.19
C ALA A 135 -6.33 6.71 -4.12
N ALA A 136 -5.01 6.92 -4.31
CA ALA A 136 -3.99 6.60 -3.32
C ALA A 136 -4.14 7.43 -2.02
N VAL A 137 -4.52 8.71 -2.12
CA VAL A 137 -4.81 9.54 -0.94
C VAL A 137 -6.03 9.03 -0.17
N VAL A 138 -7.13 8.69 -0.87
CA VAL A 138 -8.34 8.12 -0.24
C VAL A 138 -8.01 6.80 0.45
N LEU A 139 -7.28 5.92 -0.25
CA LEU A 139 -6.78 4.67 0.33
C LEU A 139 -5.92 4.93 1.57
N GLY A 140 -5.00 5.89 1.50
CA GLY A 140 -4.10 6.23 2.60
C GLY A 140 -4.83 6.69 3.85
N ILE A 141 -5.84 7.53 3.71
CA ILE A 141 -6.66 7.99 4.85
C ILE A 141 -7.32 6.79 5.54
N GLY A 142 -7.94 5.88 4.79
CA GLY A 142 -8.55 4.68 5.34
C GLY A 142 -7.52 3.70 5.91
N HIS A 143 -6.65 3.21 5.07
CA HIS A 143 -5.72 2.11 5.37
C HIS A 143 -4.69 2.47 6.46
N ILE A 144 -3.98 3.59 6.30
CA ILE A 144 -3.01 4.04 7.31
C ILE A 144 -3.73 4.42 8.60
N GLY A 145 -4.93 5.03 8.51
CA GLY A 145 -5.74 5.39 9.68
C GLY A 145 -6.12 4.17 10.52
N ILE A 146 -6.56 3.07 9.90
CA ILE A 146 -6.86 1.80 10.56
C ILE A 146 -5.59 1.24 11.22
N HIS A 147 -4.49 1.13 10.49
CA HIS A 147 -3.24 0.58 11.02
C HIS A 147 -2.65 1.40 12.18
N ILE A 148 -2.80 2.73 12.18
CA ILE A 148 -2.42 3.57 13.32
C ILE A 148 -3.36 3.32 14.52
N GLY A 149 -4.66 3.11 14.27
CA GLY A 149 -5.61 2.71 15.28
C GLY A 149 -5.18 1.43 15.98
N HIS A 150 -4.88 0.39 15.21
CA HIS A 150 -4.38 -0.90 15.71
C HIS A 150 -3.08 -0.75 16.53
N LEU A 151 -2.13 0.03 16.01
CA LEU A 151 -0.87 0.27 16.74
C LEU A 151 -1.13 0.93 18.11
N ARG A 152 -2.07 1.87 18.19
CA ARG A 152 -2.42 2.52 19.48
C ARG A 152 -3.06 1.55 20.46
N GLU A 153 -3.94 0.67 20.01
CA GLU A 153 -4.56 -0.36 20.87
C GLU A 153 -3.53 -1.36 21.39
N LEU A 154 -2.54 -1.72 20.60
CA LEU A 154 -1.48 -2.65 21.01
C LEU A 154 -0.46 -2.03 21.98
N THR A 155 -0.43 -0.71 22.11
CA THR A 155 0.52 0.02 22.97
C THR A 155 -0.10 0.55 24.26
N GLN A 156 -1.40 0.34 24.48
CA GLN A 156 -2.13 0.63 25.73
C GLN A 156 -2.14 -0.57 26.66
#